data_ef6cb23dfe70c1ee4a44ee71bae61970
#
_entry.id   ef6cb23dfe70c1ee4a44ee71bae61970
#
_cell.length_a   1.000
_cell.length_b   1.000
_cell.length_c   1.000
_cell.angle_alpha   90.00
_cell.angle_beta   90.00
_cell.angle_gamma   90.00
#
_symmetry.space_group_name_H-M   'P 1'
#
loop_
_entity.id
_entity.type
_entity.pdbx_description
1 polymer ?
#
loop_
_entity_poly.entity_id
_entity_poly.type
_entity_poly.pdbx_seq_one_letter_code
_entity_poly.pdbx_strand_id
1 'polypeptide(L)'
;MLASLAADMDDSFYFAHKELDKLFFHDERLRLEYSDLRNRILAETPQSSYSCFQEFLANDRIDFFFLGDFNEVEIQNVLESFGFKGREGDVTIQYCQPYSNILQEGMVRKNVGQSILELGYHCPSEYGDEQHLPMIVMNGLLGGFAHSKLFTNVRENAGLAYTISSQLDLFSGFLRMYAGIDRENRNQARKMMNNQLLDLKKGYFTELELEQTKEMIRRSLLLSQDNQSSLIERAYQNALLGKSSADFKGWIAKLEQVDKDAICRAANNVKLQAIYFMEGIE
;
A
#
# COMPACT_ATOMS: atom_id res chain seq x y z
N MET A 1 -13.04 -16.54 -11.19
CA MET A 1 -13.41 -15.29 -10.49
C MET A 1 -14.16 -15.54 -9.16
N LEU A 2 -15.37 -16.15 -9.11
CA LEU A 2 -16.05 -16.41 -7.83
C LEU A 2 -15.27 -17.31 -6.87
N ALA A 3 -14.62 -18.37 -7.37
CA ALA A 3 -13.77 -19.24 -6.55
C ALA A 3 -12.54 -18.51 -6.00
N SER A 4 -11.89 -17.68 -6.82
CA SER A 4 -10.76 -16.84 -6.34
C SER A 4 -11.22 -15.87 -5.27
N LEU A 5 -12.36 -15.18 -5.51
CA LEU A 5 -12.90 -14.23 -4.53
C LEU A 5 -13.28 -14.92 -3.21
N ALA A 6 -13.79 -16.16 -3.25
CA ALA A 6 -14.07 -16.94 -2.04
C ALA A 6 -12.76 -17.34 -1.32
N ALA A 7 -11.76 -17.81 -2.05
CA ALA A 7 -10.46 -18.16 -1.49
C ALA A 7 -9.77 -16.96 -0.83
N ASP A 8 -9.85 -15.77 -1.44
CA ASP A 8 -9.30 -14.55 -0.86
C ASP A 8 -9.97 -14.22 0.50
N MET A 9 -11.28 -14.46 0.64
CA MET A 9 -12.00 -14.24 1.90
C MET A 9 -11.76 -15.32 2.96
N ASP A 10 -11.27 -16.50 2.56
CA ASP A 10 -10.81 -17.53 3.48
C ASP A 10 -9.42 -17.22 4.06
N ASP A 11 -8.61 -16.40 3.37
CA ASP A 11 -7.38 -15.85 3.94
C ASP A 11 -7.70 -14.86 5.06
N SER A 12 -7.27 -15.20 6.27
CA SER A 12 -7.57 -14.44 7.47
C SER A 12 -6.97 -13.02 7.46
N PHE A 13 -5.77 -12.85 6.89
CA PHE A 13 -5.15 -11.51 6.75
C PHE A 13 -5.87 -10.69 5.69
N TYR A 14 -6.16 -11.27 4.53
CA TYR A 14 -6.92 -10.58 3.50
C TYR A 14 -8.27 -10.11 4.01
N PHE A 15 -9.00 -10.99 4.71
CA PHE A 15 -10.27 -10.64 5.34
C PHE A 15 -10.12 -9.48 6.33
N ALA A 16 -9.15 -9.56 7.25
CA ALA A 16 -8.91 -8.51 8.25
C ALA A 16 -8.51 -7.18 7.59
N HIS A 17 -7.69 -7.22 6.52
CA HIS A 17 -7.33 -6.05 5.72
C HIS A 17 -8.56 -5.36 5.12
N LYS A 18 -9.48 -6.13 4.53
CA LYS A 18 -10.72 -5.59 3.96
C LYS A 18 -11.66 -5.00 5.01
N GLU A 19 -11.74 -5.61 6.18
CA GLU A 19 -12.54 -5.07 7.28
C GLU A 19 -11.94 -3.77 7.85
N LEU A 20 -10.61 -3.66 7.94
CA LEU A 20 -9.95 -2.41 8.31
C LEU A 20 -10.19 -1.33 7.25
N ASP A 21 -10.11 -1.67 5.94
CA ASP A 21 -10.36 -0.73 4.84
C ASP A 21 -11.77 -0.11 4.94
N LYS A 22 -12.79 -0.91 5.30
CA LYS A 22 -14.17 -0.43 5.51
C LYS A 22 -14.28 0.58 6.66
N LEU A 23 -13.50 0.40 7.71
CA LEU A 23 -13.47 1.33 8.85
C LEU A 23 -12.69 2.60 8.53
N PHE A 24 -11.65 2.48 7.72
CA PHE A 24 -10.72 3.57 7.45
C PHE A 24 -11.20 4.48 6.32
N PHE A 25 -11.53 3.91 5.14
CA PHE A 25 -11.83 4.70 3.95
C PHE A 25 -13.27 5.22 3.93
N HIS A 26 -13.44 6.44 3.43
CA HIS A 26 -14.76 7.03 3.19
C HIS A 26 -15.25 6.76 1.75
N ASP A 27 -14.32 6.62 0.79
CA ASP A 27 -14.65 6.33 -0.61
C ASP A 27 -15.10 4.87 -0.76
N GLU A 28 -16.30 4.68 -1.31
CA GLU A 28 -16.91 3.36 -1.50
C GLU A 28 -16.06 2.45 -2.41
N ARG A 29 -15.30 3.02 -3.35
CA ARG A 29 -14.43 2.25 -4.25
C ARG A 29 -13.27 1.57 -3.52
N LEU A 30 -12.83 2.14 -2.37
CA LEU A 30 -11.78 1.58 -1.51
C LEU A 30 -12.33 0.66 -0.41
N ARG A 31 -13.66 0.66 -0.20
CA ARG A 31 -14.37 -0.12 0.82
C ARG A 31 -15.18 -1.28 0.24
N LEU A 32 -14.85 -1.79 -0.92
CA LEU A 32 -15.65 -2.84 -1.60
C LEU A 32 -15.91 -4.04 -0.67
N GLU A 33 -17.19 -4.38 -0.53
CA GLU A 33 -17.62 -5.54 0.23
C GLU A 33 -17.64 -6.81 -0.63
N TYR A 34 -17.30 -7.95 0.00
CA TYR A 34 -17.32 -9.25 -0.67
C TYR A 34 -18.71 -9.56 -1.27
N SER A 35 -19.78 -9.31 -0.49
CA SER A 35 -21.16 -9.53 -0.91
C SER A 35 -21.49 -8.75 -2.17
N ASP A 36 -21.08 -7.50 -2.24
CA ASP A 36 -21.36 -6.63 -3.39
C ASP A 36 -20.59 -7.06 -4.62
N LEU A 37 -19.29 -7.38 -4.47
CA LEU A 37 -18.47 -7.93 -5.55
C LEU A 37 -19.05 -9.24 -6.07
N ARG A 38 -19.43 -10.14 -5.18
CA ARG A 38 -20.05 -11.42 -5.53
C ARG A 38 -21.35 -11.21 -6.31
N ASN A 39 -22.22 -10.33 -5.83
CA ASN A 39 -23.51 -10.05 -6.47
C ASN A 39 -23.31 -9.39 -7.85
N ARG A 40 -22.38 -8.48 -8.00
CA ARG A 40 -22.02 -7.88 -9.30
C ARG A 40 -21.52 -8.94 -10.27
N ILE A 41 -20.59 -9.81 -9.85
CA ILE A 41 -20.08 -10.91 -10.70
C ILE A 41 -21.20 -11.85 -11.14
N LEU A 42 -22.16 -12.18 -10.25
CA LEU A 42 -23.28 -13.04 -10.57
C LEU A 42 -24.31 -12.41 -11.52
N ALA A 43 -24.41 -11.08 -11.51
CA ALA A 43 -25.30 -10.33 -12.38
C ALA A 43 -24.69 -10.08 -13.78
N GLU A 44 -23.37 -10.26 -13.96
CA GLU A 44 -22.70 -10.03 -15.22
C GLU A 44 -23.11 -11.05 -16.30
N THR A 45 -23.27 -10.55 -17.51
CA THR A 45 -23.53 -11.33 -18.72
C THR A 45 -22.43 -11.07 -19.76
N PRO A 46 -22.22 -11.97 -20.75
CA PRO A 46 -21.31 -11.70 -21.85
C PRO A 46 -21.60 -10.38 -22.58
N GLN A 47 -22.88 -10.01 -22.69
CA GLN A 47 -23.33 -8.78 -23.34
C GLN A 47 -22.97 -7.55 -22.51
N SER A 48 -23.25 -7.56 -21.18
CA SER A 48 -22.92 -6.42 -20.31
C SER A 48 -21.41 -6.19 -20.24
N SER A 49 -20.63 -7.27 -20.10
CA SER A 49 -19.16 -7.19 -20.09
C SER A 49 -18.60 -6.66 -21.43
N TYR A 50 -19.17 -7.11 -22.56
CA TYR A 50 -18.75 -6.62 -23.87
C TYR A 50 -19.12 -5.16 -24.09
N SER A 51 -20.31 -4.73 -23.68
CA SER A 51 -20.72 -3.32 -23.73
C SER A 51 -19.82 -2.44 -22.89
N CYS A 52 -19.50 -2.85 -21.67
CA CYS A 52 -18.57 -2.14 -20.79
C CYS A 52 -17.16 -2.04 -21.43
N PHE A 53 -16.68 -3.11 -22.06
CA PHE A 53 -15.41 -3.08 -22.80
C PHE A 53 -15.44 -2.11 -23.99
N GLN A 54 -16.55 -2.05 -24.73
CA GLN A 54 -16.70 -1.07 -25.83
C GLN A 54 -16.72 0.37 -25.30
N GLU A 55 -17.42 0.64 -24.19
CA GLU A 55 -17.44 1.95 -23.55
C GLU A 55 -16.05 2.36 -23.05
N PHE A 56 -15.33 1.44 -22.42
CA PHE A 56 -13.93 1.63 -22.01
C PHE A 56 -13.05 2.02 -23.21
N LEU A 57 -13.09 1.23 -24.30
CA LEU A 57 -12.31 1.53 -25.51
C LEU A 57 -12.72 2.85 -26.17
N ALA A 58 -13.97 3.28 -26.04
CA ALA A 58 -14.48 4.49 -26.65
C ALA A 58 -14.16 5.76 -25.83
N ASN A 59 -14.14 5.68 -24.51
CA ASN A 59 -14.18 6.85 -23.65
C ASN A 59 -12.97 7.02 -22.73
N ASP A 60 -12.34 5.90 -22.27
CA ASP A 60 -11.30 5.99 -21.29
C ASP A 60 -9.94 6.37 -21.90
N ARG A 61 -9.09 7.01 -21.13
CA ARG A 61 -7.70 7.23 -21.51
C ARG A 61 -6.97 5.89 -21.57
N ILE A 62 -6.21 5.66 -22.62
CA ILE A 62 -5.41 4.47 -22.84
C ILE A 62 -3.96 4.90 -23.03
N ASP A 63 -3.08 4.41 -22.16
CA ASP A 63 -1.65 4.63 -22.25
C ASP A 63 -0.96 3.29 -22.55
N PHE A 64 -0.05 3.28 -23.54
CA PHE A 64 0.70 2.09 -23.93
C PHE A 64 2.16 2.23 -23.49
N PHE A 65 2.67 1.22 -22.84
CA PHE A 65 4.07 1.14 -22.41
C PHE A 65 4.71 -0.11 -23.02
N PHE A 66 5.82 0.10 -23.70
CA PHE A 66 6.58 -0.96 -24.35
C PHE A 66 7.99 -0.99 -23.78
N LEU A 67 8.47 -2.19 -23.50
CA LEU A 67 9.83 -2.44 -23.03
C LEU A 67 10.39 -3.65 -23.77
N GLY A 68 11.51 -3.48 -24.49
CA GLY A 68 12.15 -4.54 -25.24
C GLY A 68 12.95 -4.01 -26.42
N ASP A 69 13.40 -4.93 -27.27
CA ASP A 69 14.04 -4.60 -28.54
C ASP A 69 12.97 -4.59 -29.64
N PHE A 70 12.58 -3.40 -30.10
CA PHE A 70 11.53 -3.22 -31.10
C PHE A 70 11.78 -1.98 -31.96
N ASN A 71 11.14 -1.98 -33.14
CA ASN A 71 11.11 -0.82 -34.02
C ASN A 71 9.95 0.10 -33.65
N GLU A 72 10.26 1.30 -33.16
CA GLU A 72 9.24 2.30 -32.75
C GLU A 72 8.24 2.63 -33.85
N VAL A 73 8.70 2.74 -35.12
CA VAL A 73 7.83 3.04 -36.28
C VAL A 73 6.83 1.90 -36.53
N GLU A 74 7.26 0.65 -36.38
CA GLU A 74 6.37 -0.51 -36.54
C GLU A 74 5.29 -0.54 -35.47
N ILE A 75 5.66 -0.29 -34.21
CA ILE A 75 4.69 -0.21 -33.09
C ILE A 75 3.72 0.94 -33.32
N GLN A 76 4.21 2.12 -33.70
CA GLN A 76 3.36 3.26 -34.00
C GLN A 76 2.35 2.94 -35.11
N ASN A 77 2.78 2.34 -36.22
CA ASN A 77 1.89 1.92 -37.29
C ASN A 77 0.82 0.93 -36.82
N VAL A 78 1.19 -0.01 -35.99
CA VAL A 78 0.23 -0.97 -35.40
C VAL A 78 -0.79 -0.25 -34.51
N LEU A 79 -0.35 0.66 -33.63
CA LEU A 79 -1.24 1.43 -32.76
C LEU A 79 -2.20 2.32 -33.57
N GLU A 80 -1.71 2.99 -34.61
CA GLU A 80 -2.53 3.80 -35.52
C GLU A 80 -3.59 2.94 -36.22
N SER A 81 -3.28 1.68 -36.56
CA SER A 81 -4.22 0.76 -37.20
C SER A 81 -5.45 0.43 -36.32
N PHE A 82 -5.36 0.55 -35.00
CA PHE A 82 -6.50 0.39 -34.10
C PHE A 82 -7.49 1.55 -34.13
N GLY A 83 -7.11 2.69 -34.77
CA GLY A 83 -7.97 3.85 -34.93
C GLY A 83 -8.31 4.57 -33.61
N PHE A 84 -7.50 4.39 -32.56
CA PHE A 84 -7.67 5.17 -31.35
C PHE A 84 -7.46 6.66 -31.62
N LYS A 85 -8.39 7.46 -31.16
CA LYS A 85 -8.24 8.92 -31.20
C LYS A 85 -7.53 9.37 -29.96
N GLY A 86 -6.60 10.32 -30.07
CA GLY A 86 -5.99 10.96 -28.91
C GLY A 86 -7.07 11.53 -27.98
N ARG A 87 -6.97 11.25 -26.70
CA ARG A 87 -7.89 11.72 -25.67
C ARG A 87 -7.09 12.41 -24.58
N GLU A 88 -7.46 13.63 -24.32
CA GLU A 88 -6.97 14.37 -23.17
C GLU A 88 -7.98 14.20 -22.04
N GLY A 89 -7.51 13.90 -20.86
CA GLY A 89 -8.33 13.79 -19.66
C GLY A 89 -7.46 13.87 -18.42
N ASP A 90 -7.89 14.65 -17.44
CA ASP A 90 -7.25 14.67 -16.15
C ASP A 90 -7.55 13.35 -15.43
N VAL A 91 -6.50 12.62 -15.10
CA VAL A 91 -6.61 11.41 -14.28
C VAL A 91 -6.29 11.77 -12.85
N THR A 92 -7.30 11.68 -11.97
CA THR A 92 -7.06 11.77 -10.54
C THR A 92 -6.49 10.45 -10.05
N ILE A 93 -5.18 10.44 -9.79
CA ILE A 93 -4.44 9.24 -9.36
C ILE A 93 -4.34 9.12 -7.85
N GLN A 94 -4.77 10.14 -7.13
CA GLN A 94 -4.56 10.26 -5.70
C GLN A 94 -5.88 10.44 -4.97
N TYR A 95 -6.06 9.66 -3.93
CA TYR A 95 -7.19 9.79 -3.02
C TYR A 95 -6.73 10.47 -1.74
N CYS A 96 -7.11 11.73 -1.56
CA CYS A 96 -6.84 12.48 -0.34
C CYS A 96 -8.01 12.34 0.63
N GLN A 97 -7.92 11.42 1.59
CA GLN A 97 -8.92 11.29 2.63
C GLN A 97 -8.72 12.36 3.70
N PRO A 98 -9.77 13.14 4.07
CA PRO A 98 -9.66 14.07 5.18
C PRO A 98 -9.48 13.31 6.49
N TYR A 99 -8.60 13.82 7.35
CA TYR A 99 -8.40 13.27 8.67
C TYR A 99 -9.66 13.44 9.53
N SER A 100 -10.06 12.38 10.21
CA SER A 100 -11.13 12.40 11.23
C SER A 100 -10.54 12.23 12.63
N ASN A 101 -10.99 13.02 13.60
CA ASN A 101 -10.64 12.81 15.00
C ASN A 101 -11.40 11.64 15.66
N ILE A 102 -12.29 11.00 14.93
CA ILE A 102 -13.08 9.87 15.41
C ILE A 102 -12.33 8.58 15.10
N LEU A 103 -11.89 7.88 16.15
CA LEU A 103 -11.32 6.55 16.03
C LEU A 103 -12.43 5.54 15.73
N GLN A 104 -12.31 4.83 14.62
CA GLN A 104 -13.19 3.73 14.27
C GLN A 104 -12.63 2.41 14.83
N GLU A 105 -13.44 1.63 15.51
CA GLU A 105 -13.03 0.31 16.01
C GLU A 105 -14.01 -0.76 15.54
N GLY A 106 -13.48 -1.89 15.04
CA GLY A 106 -14.25 -3.05 14.61
C GLY A 106 -13.69 -4.34 15.22
N MET A 107 -14.56 -5.30 15.42
CA MET A 107 -14.18 -6.62 15.93
C MET A 107 -15.10 -7.69 15.36
N VAL A 108 -14.52 -8.85 15.05
CA VAL A 108 -15.27 -10.07 14.70
C VAL A 108 -14.65 -11.28 15.37
N ARG A 109 -15.45 -12.31 15.60
CA ARG A 109 -14.99 -13.64 16.01
C ARG A 109 -15.08 -14.61 14.85
N LYS A 110 -13.97 -15.32 14.57
CA LYS A 110 -13.92 -16.36 13.54
C LYS A 110 -13.36 -17.66 14.13
N ASN A 111 -13.81 -18.77 13.58
CA ASN A 111 -13.30 -20.09 13.95
C ASN A 111 -11.97 -20.34 13.24
N VAL A 112 -10.92 -19.74 13.73
CA VAL A 112 -9.53 -19.81 13.24
C VAL A 112 -8.59 -19.81 14.44
N GLY A 113 -7.43 -20.46 14.30
CA GLY A 113 -6.45 -20.61 15.40
C GLY A 113 -5.68 -19.34 15.73
N GLN A 114 -5.66 -18.33 14.85
CA GLN A 114 -4.87 -17.12 15.06
C GLN A 114 -5.75 -15.88 15.03
N SER A 115 -5.55 -14.98 15.99
CA SER A 115 -6.15 -13.66 15.99
C SER A 115 -5.32 -12.68 15.17
N ILE A 116 -5.98 -11.70 14.53
CA ILE A 116 -5.32 -10.67 13.75
C ILE A 116 -5.70 -9.30 14.30
N LEU A 117 -4.68 -8.51 14.61
CA LEU A 117 -4.80 -7.11 15.01
C LEU A 117 -4.32 -6.20 13.90
N GLU A 118 -5.14 -5.23 13.54
CA GLU A 118 -4.81 -4.22 12.53
C GLU A 118 -5.01 -2.81 13.04
N LEU A 119 -4.09 -1.93 12.68
CA LEU A 119 -4.11 -0.52 13.00
C LEU A 119 -3.97 0.29 11.72
N GLY A 120 -4.96 1.10 11.40
CA GLY A 120 -5.00 1.98 10.24
C GLY A 120 -4.70 3.42 10.62
N TYR A 121 -3.71 4.01 9.97
CA TYR A 121 -3.27 5.38 10.22
C TYR A 121 -3.46 6.23 8.98
N HIS A 122 -3.99 7.41 9.18
CA HIS A 122 -4.00 8.47 8.19
C HIS A 122 -2.59 9.01 7.99
N CYS A 123 -2.16 9.10 6.74
CA CYS A 123 -0.89 9.60 6.30
C CYS A 123 -1.12 10.70 5.26
N PRO A 124 -0.93 11.98 5.59
CA PRO A 124 -1.27 13.09 4.70
C PRO A 124 -0.27 13.32 3.56
N SER A 125 0.80 12.52 3.48
CA SER A 125 1.81 12.65 2.44
C SER A 125 1.34 12.06 1.13
N GLU A 126 1.69 12.72 0.04
CA GLU A 126 1.32 12.34 -1.32
C GLU A 126 2.48 11.67 -2.05
N TYR A 127 2.15 10.80 -3.01
CA TYR A 127 3.15 10.16 -3.84
C TYR A 127 3.91 11.22 -4.66
N GLY A 128 5.22 11.32 -4.43
CA GLY A 128 6.11 12.23 -5.14
C GLY A 128 6.29 13.62 -4.53
N ASP A 129 5.67 13.91 -3.37
CA ASP A 129 5.91 15.12 -2.59
C ASP A 129 7.27 15.06 -1.81
N GLU A 130 7.57 16.10 -1.05
CA GLU A 130 8.80 16.16 -0.25
C GLU A 130 8.82 15.14 0.89
N GLN A 131 7.67 14.68 1.36
CA GLN A 131 7.53 13.68 2.43
C GLN A 131 7.57 12.25 1.91
N HIS A 132 7.51 12.04 0.60
CA HIS A 132 7.48 10.71 -0.04
C HIS A 132 8.63 9.80 0.46
N LEU A 133 9.88 10.24 0.30
CA LEU A 133 11.05 9.45 0.72
C LEU A 133 11.17 9.31 2.24
N PRO A 134 11.00 10.37 3.04
CA PRO A 134 10.92 10.24 4.49
C PRO A 134 9.87 9.23 4.98
N MET A 135 8.69 9.18 4.34
CA MET A 135 7.65 8.21 4.68
C MET A 135 8.04 6.78 4.32
N ILE A 136 8.68 6.55 3.17
CA ILE A 136 9.18 5.22 2.78
C ILE A 136 10.22 4.74 3.78
N VAL A 137 11.18 5.60 4.16
CA VAL A 137 12.23 5.25 5.14
C VAL A 137 11.62 5.02 6.53
N MET A 138 10.70 5.87 6.95
CA MET A 138 9.95 5.73 8.20
C MET A 138 9.22 4.38 8.27
N ASN A 139 8.52 4.00 7.20
CA ASN A 139 7.83 2.70 7.13
C ASN A 139 8.84 1.53 7.14
N GLY A 140 9.99 1.66 6.48
CA GLY A 140 11.06 0.67 6.52
C GLY A 140 11.59 0.43 7.94
N LEU A 141 11.83 1.51 8.70
CA LEU A 141 12.21 1.45 10.11
C LEU A 141 11.11 0.89 11.01
N LEU A 142 9.83 1.22 10.70
CA LEU A 142 8.68 0.81 11.50
C LEU A 142 8.42 -0.69 11.41
N GLY A 143 8.18 -1.21 10.20
CA GLY A 143 7.74 -2.60 10.02
C GLY A 143 7.97 -3.16 8.60
N GLY A 144 8.66 -2.44 7.72
CA GLY A 144 8.86 -2.85 6.34
C GLY A 144 9.95 -3.90 6.11
N PHE A 145 10.83 -4.13 7.10
CA PHE A 145 11.97 -5.05 6.99
C PHE A 145 12.15 -5.90 8.24
N ALA A 146 12.94 -6.98 8.13
CA ALA A 146 13.24 -7.89 9.24
C ALA A 146 14.06 -7.25 10.39
N HIS A 147 14.73 -6.12 10.17
CA HIS A 147 15.42 -5.36 11.21
C HIS A 147 14.57 -4.22 11.79
N SER A 148 13.32 -4.09 11.34
CA SER A 148 12.41 -3.02 11.77
C SER A 148 12.02 -3.12 13.24
N LYS A 149 11.56 -2.01 13.79
CA LYS A 149 11.17 -1.94 15.21
C LYS A 149 10.00 -2.86 15.57
N LEU A 150 9.00 -2.99 14.70
CA LEU A 150 7.92 -3.95 14.93
C LEU A 150 8.44 -5.38 14.96
N PHE A 151 9.25 -5.76 14.01
CA PHE A 151 9.79 -7.12 13.92
C PHE A 151 10.68 -7.42 15.14
N THR A 152 11.67 -6.57 15.41
CA THR A 152 12.65 -6.79 16.49
C THR A 152 11.99 -6.72 17.87
N ASN A 153 11.18 -5.68 18.15
CA ASN A 153 10.71 -5.45 19.52
C ASN A 153 9.44 -6.21 19.85
N VAL A 154 8.50 -6.37 18.91
CA VAL A 154 7.20 -7.00 19.20
C VAL A 154 7.24 -8.50 18.91
N ARG A 155 7.88 -8.92 17.81
CA ARG A 155 7.96 -10.33 17.43
C ARG A 155 9.13 -11.03 18.14
N GLU A 156 10.38 -10.56 17.92
CA GLU A 156 11.56 -11.30 18.40
C GLU A 156 11.76 -11.14 19.91
N ASN A 157 11.76 -9.90 20.42
CA ASN A 157 12.08 -9.66 21.84
C ASN A 157 10.91 -9.95 22.78
N ALA A 158 9.68 -9.58 22.39
CA ALA A 158 8.51 -9.75 23.26
C ALA A 158 7.71 -11.04 22.98
N GLY A 159 7.92 -11.68 21.83
CA GLY A 159 7.21 -12.92 21.45
C GLY A 159 5.70 -12.76 21.31
N LEU A 160 5.21 -11.54 21.03
CA LEU A 160 3.78 -11.24 21.03
C LEU A 160 3.11 -11.50 19.68
N ALA A 161 3.89 -11.68 18.61
CA ALA A 161 3.36 -11.84 17.26
C ALA A 161 4.13 -12.91 16.49
N TYR A 162 3.41 -13.73 15.73
CA TYR A 162 3.98 -14.69 14.78
C TYR A 162 4.33 -14.01 13.44
N THR A 163 3.45 -13.12 13.04
CA THR A 163 3.62 -12.26 11.83
C THR A 163 3.36 -10.83 12.24
N ILE A 164 4.21 -9.91 11.82
CA ILE A 164 4.02 -8.48 12.06
C ILE A 164 4.70 -7.68 10.95
N SER A 165 4.03 -6.64 10.48
CA SER A 165 4.59 -5.74 9.47
C SER A 165 3.86 -4.41 9.44
N SER A 166 4.38 -3.46 8.65
CA SER A 166 3.68 -2.26 8.24
C SER A 166 3.71 -2.08 6.72
N GLN A 167 2.64 -1.55 6.18
CA GLN A 167 2.46 -1.28 4.75
C GLN A 167 2.04 0.17 4.56
N LEU A 168 2.71 0.86 3.66
CA LEU A 168 2.45 2.26 3.33
C LEU A 168 1.88 2.36 1.92
N ASP A 169 0.71 2.99 1.79
CA ASP A 169 0.12 3.39 0.52
C ASP A 169 0.02 4.91 0.45
N LEU A 170 0.89 5.52 -0.31
CA LEU A 170 0.94 6.97 -0.48
C LEU A 170 -0.11 7.49 -1.48
N PHE A 171 -0.68 6.63 -2.33
CA PHE A 171 -1.77 7.02 -3.24
C PHE A 171 -3.09 7.21 -2.51
N SER A 172 -3.32 6.44 -1.45
CA SER A 172 -4.51 6.56 -0.60
C SER A 172 -4.26 7.26 0.74
N GLY A 173 -3.03 7.69 1.02
CA GLY A 173 -2.68 8.33 2.28
C GLY A 173 -2.86 7.43 3.49
N PHE A 174 -2.50 6.15 3.36
CA PHE A 174 -2.78 5.10 4.34
C PHE A 174 -1.51 4.37 4.78
N LEU A 175 -1.35 4.23 6.09
CA LEU A 175 -0.35 3.35 6.69
C LEU A 175 -1.09 2.29 7.52
N ARG A 176 -0.86 1.03 7.20
CA ARG A 176 -1.35 -0.12 7.95
C ARG A 176 -0.23 -0.71 8.80
N MET A 177 -0.51 -1.02 10.06
CA MET A 177 0.27 -1.98 10.85
C MET A 177 -0.61 -3.18 11.16
N TYR A 178 -0.09 -4.39 10.99
CA TYR A 178 -0.85 -5.61 11.27
C TYR A 178 0.01 -6.65 11.98
N ALA A 179 -0.63 -7.49 12.76
CA ALA A 179 0.01 -8.59 13.48
C ALA A 179 -0.92 -9.79 13.66
N GLY A 180 -0.38 -10.99 13.42
CA GLY A 180 -0.97 -12.26 13.84
C GLY A 180 -0.52 -12.60 15.26
N ILE A 181 -1.45 -12.70 16.18
CA ILE A 181 -1.20 -12.78 17.63
C ILE A 181 -2.09 -13.82 18.30
N ASP A 182 -1.76 -14.21 19.53
CA ASP A 182 -2.71 -14.87 20.42
C ASP A 182 -3.75 -13.86 20.93
N ARG A 183 -4.99 -14.30 21.11
CA ARG A 183 -6.10 -13.41 21.51
C ARG A 183 -5.86 -12.69 22.83
N GLU A 184 -5.19 -13.37 23.77
CA GLU A 184 -4.86 -12.83 25.11
C GLU A 184 -3.88 -11.66 25.00
N ASN A 185 -3.06 -11.64 23.96
CA ASN A 185 -2.02 -10.64 23.74
C ASN A 185 -2.53 -9.35 23.10
N ARG A 186 -3.83 -9.25 22.72
CA ARG A 186 -4.43 -8.10 22.00
C ARG A 186 -3.99 -6.74 22.53
N ASN A 187 -4.20 -6.52 23.84
CA ASN A 187 -3.94 -5.21 24.45
C ASN A 187 -2.44 -4.89 24.54
N GLN A 188 -1.64 -5.90 24.84
CA GLN A 188 -0.19 -5.75 24.93
C GLN A 188 0.42 -5.51 23.55
N ALA A 189 0.03 -6.28 22.54
CA ALA A 189 0.47 -6.12 21.16
C ALA A 189 0.08 -4.73 20.61
N ARG A 190 -1.19 -4.30 20.77
CA ARG A 190 -1.65 -2.97 20.40
C ARG A 190 -0.79 -1.86 21.00
N LYS A 191 -0.53 -1.95 22.32
CA LYS A 191 0.29 -0.97 23.03
C LYS A 191 1.72 -0.95 22.50
N MET A 192 2.32 -2.13 22.32
CA MET A 192 3.70 -2.23 21.84
C MET A 192 3.84 -1.75 20.39
N MET A 193 2.92 -2.11 19.50
CA MET A 193 2.92 -1.62 18.11
C MET A 193 2.83 -0.10 18.06
N ASN A 194 1.91 0.50 18.82
CA ASN A 194 1.82 1.97 18.92
C ASN A 194 3.10 2.61 19.47
N ASN A 195 3.75 1.99 20.45
CA ASN A 195 4.99 2.50 21.02
C ASN A 195 6.12 2.56 19.97
N GLN A 196 6.19 1.60 19.04
CA GLN A 196 7.21 1.65 17.98
C GLN A 196 7.07 2.90 17.09
N LEU A 197 5.83 3.27 16.75
CA LEU A 197 5.60 4.53 16.02
C LEU A 197 5.91 5.76 16.90
N LEU A 198 5.57 5.74 18.19
CA LEU A 198 5.92 6.81 19.12
C LEU A 198 7.43 6.98 19.28
N ASP A 199 8.18 5.89 19.26
CA ASP A 199 9.64 5.90 19.30
C ASP A 199 10.22 6.58 18.05
N LEU A 200 9.68 6.30 16.86
CA LEU A 200 10.06 6.99 15.64
C LEU A 200 9.71 8.49 15.69
N LYS A 201 8.55 8.86 16.23
CA LYS A 201 8.15 10.27 16.43
C LYS A 201 9.12 11.04 17.30
N LYS A 202 9.73 10.38 18.29
CA LYS A 202 10.71 10.96 19.23
C LYS A 202 12.15 10.81 18.75
N GLY A 203 12.39 10.17 17.61
CA GLY A 203 13.71 9.90 17.09
C GLY A 203 14.48 8.81 17.87
N TYR A 204 13.79 7.88 18.52
CA TYR A 204 14.41 6.77 19.26
C TYR A 204 14.76 5.62 18.30
N PHE A 205 15.69 5.92 17.41
CA PHE A 205 16.36 4.98 16.52
C PHE A 205 17.80 5.41 16.30
N THR A 206 18.66 4.45 16.02
CA THR A 206 20.07 4.66 15.83
C THR A 206 20.39 5.03 14.38
N GLU A 207 21.55 5.65 14.16
CA GLU A 207 22.07 5.90 12.82
C GLU A 207 22.28 4.60 12.04
N LEU A 208 22.70 3.53 12.72
CA LEU A 208 22.87 2.21 12.11
C LEU A 208 21.54 1.66 11.56
N GLU A 209 20.43 1.75 12.34
CA GLU A 209 19.11 1.32 11.87
C GLU A 209 18.67 2.14 10.64
N LEU A 210 18.94 3.44 10.64
CA LEU A 210 18.64 4.32 9.51
C LEU A 210 19.43 3.91 8.26
N GLU A 211 20.73 3.76 8.36
CA GLU A 211 21.58 3.41 7.23
C GLU A 211 21.28 1.99 6.70
N GLN A 212 21.00 1.02 7.56
CA GLN A 212 20.55 -0.31 7.15
C GLN A 212 19.23 -0.24 6.38
N THR A 213 18.30 0.60 6.82
CA THR A 213 17.00 0.78 6.15
C THR A 213 17.18 1.41 4.77
N LYS A 214 17.96 2.49 4.65
CA LYS A 214 18.29 3.11 3.36
C LYS A 214 18.95 2.12 2.41
N GLU A 215 19.90 1.33 2.89
CA GLU A 215 20.59 0.33 2.09
C GLU A 215 19.63 -0.76 1.58
N MET A 216 18.67 -1.22 2.40
CA MET A 216 17.65 -2.18 1.96
C MET A 216 16.73 -1.59 0.90
N ILE A 217 16.31 -0.33 1.06
CA ILE A 217 15.49 0.38 0.07
C ILE A 217 16.28 0.55 -1.24
N ARG A 218 17.53 0.96 -1.15
CA ARG A 218 18.43 1.11 -2.31
C ARG A 218 18.60 -0.21 -3.07
N ARG A 219 18.84 -1.32 -2.36
CA ARG A 219 18.97 -2.66 -2.97
C ARG A 219 17.67 -3.10 -3.64
N SER A 220 16.52 -2.91 -2.99
CA SER A 220 15.22 -3.22 -3.59
C SER A 220 14.99 -2.42 -4.88
N LEU A 221 15.38 -1.15 -4.89
CA LEU A 221 15.30 -0.31 -6.09
C LEU A 221 16.23 -0.82 -7.20
N LEU A 222 17.48 -1.18 -6.89
CA LEU A 222 18.43 -1.71 -7.88
C LEU A 222 17.94 -3.04 -8.46
N LEU A 223 17.46 -3.96 -7.62
CA LEU A 223 16.89 -5.24 -8.08
C LEU A 223 15.65 -5.04 -8.96
N SER A 224 14.85 -4.00 -8.71
CA SER A 224 13.69 -3.69 -9.53
C SER A 224 14.05 -3.26 -10.97
N GLN A 225 15.30 -2.86 -11.22
CA GLN A 225 15.76 -2.51 -12.58
C GLN A 225 15.91 -3.73 -13.50
N ASP A 226 16.12 -4.90 -12.92
CA ASP A 226 16.22 -6.15 -13.68
C ASP A 226 14.84 -6.78 -13.95
N ASN A 227 13.77 -6.21 -13.40
CA ASN A 227 12.40 -6.69 -13.55
C ASN A 227 11.62 -5.80 -14.52
N GLN A 228 11.26 -6.39 -15.67
CA GLN A 228 10.54 -5.68 -16.74
C GLN A 228 9.20 -5.09 -16.28
N SER A 229 8.43 -5.83 -15.49
CA SER A 229 7.15 -5.35 -14.96
C SER A 229 7.34 -4.14 -14.05
N SER A 230 8.37 -4.15 -13.18
CA SER A 230 8.69 -3.03 -12.30
C SER A 230 9.13 -1.78 -13.08
N LEU A 231 9.82 -1.95 -14.20
CA LEU A 231 10.20 -0.84 -15.07
C LEU A 231 8.98 -0.20 -15.75
N ILE A 232 8.07 -1.03 -16.28
CA ILE A 232 6.81 -0.57 -16.88
C ILE A 232 5.94 0.13 -15.82
N GLU A 233 5.74 -0.48 -14.65
CA GLU A 233 4.99 0.10 -13.54
C GLU A 233 5.51 1.49 -13.15
N ARG A 234 6.82 1.62 -13.02
CA ARG A 234 7.45 2.90 -12.70
C ARG A 234 7.30 3.94 -13.83
N ALA A 235 7.43 3.51 -15.10
CA ALA A 235 7.21 4.39 -16.23
C ALA A 235 5.77 4.92 -16.22
N TYR A 236 4.81 4.04 -15.95
CA TYR A 236 3.40 4.41 -15.80
C TYR A 236 3.17 5.40 -14.66
N GLN A 237 3.68 5.11 -13.45
CA GLN A 237 3.55 6.01 -12.30
C GLN A 237 4.17 7.39 -12.59
N ASN A 238 5.33 7.45 -13.24
CA ASN A 238 5.95 8.72 -13.62
C ASN A 238 5.12 9.48 -14.65
N ALA A 239 4.57 8.79 -15.66
CA ALA A 239 3.71 9.41 -16.66
C ALA A 239 2.44 10.00 -16.05
N LEU A 240 1.81 9.29 -15.09
CA LEU A 240 0.66 9.80 -14.33
C LEU A 240 0.98 11.10 -13.57
N LEU A 241 2.21 11.24 -13.06
CA LEU A 241 2.67 12.41 -12.33
C LEU A 241 3.22 13.52 -13.24
N GLY A 242 3.14 13.37 -14.58
CA GLY A 242 3.72 14.30 -15.52
C GLY A 242 5.25 14.39 -15.47
N LYS A 243 5.92 13.35 -14.92
CA LYS A 243 7.38 13.27 -14.80
C LYS A 243 7.96 12.50 -16.00
N SER A 244 9.06 12.99 -16.55
CA SER A 244 9.85 12.23 -17.52
C SER A 244 10.52 11.02 -16.83
N SER A 245 10.99 10.06 -17.64
CA SER A 245 11.54 8.76 -17.25
C SER A 245 12.30 8.70 -15.92
N ALA A 246 12.33 7.51 -15.30
CA ALA A 246 12.88 7.25 -13.99
C ALA A 246 14.34 7.73 -13.83
N ASP A 247 14.54 8.83 -13.13
CA ASP A 247 15.86 9.24 -12.64
C ASP A 247 16.23 8.44 -11.39
N PHE A 248 16.74 7.21 -11.61
CA PHE A 248 17.20 6.34 -10.52
C PHE A 248 18.31 6.96 -9.69
N LYS A 249 19.25 7.67 -10.34
CA LYS A 249 20.39 8.29 -9.64
C LYS A 249 19.92 9.43 -8.77
N GLY A 250 19.07 10.30 -9.29
CA GLY A 250 18.50 11.39 -8.51
C GLY A 250 17.62 10.90 -7.37
N TRP A 251 16.89 9.79 -7.56
CA TRP A 251 16.08 9.18 -6.51
C TRP A 251 16.96 8.63 -5.37
N ILE A 252 18.06 7.92 -5.70
CA ILE A 252 19.02 7.41 -4.71
C ILE A 252 19.68 8.60 -3.99
N ALA A 253 20.11 9.64 -4.71
CA ALA A 253 20.71 10.81 -4.10
C ALA A 253 19.77 11.51 -3.10
N LYS A 254 18.48 11.57 -3.38
CA LYS A 254 17.46 12.08 -2.46
C LYS A 254 17.23 11.15 -1.26
N LEU A 255 17.26 9.81 -1.47
CA LEU A 255 17.17 8.84 -0.39
C LEU A 255 18.30 9.03 0.64
N GLU A 256 19.53 9.22 0.16
CA GLU A 256 20.71 9.44 1.03
C GLU A 256 20.58 10.72 1.87
N GLN A 257 19.86 11.74 1.38
CA GLN A 257 19.62 12.99 2.09
C GLN A 257 18.54 12.90 3.18
N VAL A 258 17.77 11.80 3.25
CA VAL A 258 16.77 11.61 4.30
C VAL A 258 17.49 11.49 5.64
N ASP A 259 17.28 12.46 6.51
CA ASP A 259 17.86 12.52 7.84
C ASP A 259 16.85 12.13 8.93
N LYS A 260 17.34 12.06 10.15
CA LYS A 260 16.56 11.71 11.33
C LYS A 260 15.38 12.68 11.56
N ASP A 261 15.61 13.97 11.33
CA ASP A 261 14.57 14.98 11.54
C ASP A 261 13.44 14.87 10.50
N ALA A 262 13.77 14.53 9.25
CA ALA A 262 12.78 14.27 8.21
C ALA A 262 11.90 13.08 8.57
N ILE A 263 12.49 11.99 9.11
CA ILE A 263 11.76 10.81 9.57
C ILE A 263 10.87 11.15 10.76
N CYS A 264 11.36 11.92 11.74
CA CYS A 264 10.56 12.36 12.87
C CYS A 264 9.36 13.21 12.41
N ARG A 265 9.56 14.12 11.47
CA ARG A 265 8.46 14.93 10.88
C ARG A 265 7.44 14.04 10.18
N ALA A 266 7.90 13.10 9.34
CA ALA A 266 7.04 12.13 8.66
C ALA A 266 6.21 11.32 9.66
N ALA A 267 6.85 10.73 10.68
CA ALA A 267 6.17 9.96 11.71
C ALA A 267 5.13 10.79 12.50
N ASN A 268 5.43 12.05 12.82
CA ASN A 268 4.51 12.92 13.57
C ASN A 268 3.23 13.26 12.79
N ASN A 269 3.27 13.25 11.47
CA ASN A 269 2.11 13.46 10.61
C ASN A 269 1.16 12.26 10.58
N VAL A 270 1.64 11.07 10.95
CA VAL A 270 0.85 9.84 10.96
C VAL A 270 -0.07 9.79 12.18
N LYS A 271 -1.39 9.57 11.96
CA LYS A 271 -2.42 9.59 13.00
C LYS A 271 -3.31 8.37 12.93
N LEU A 272 -3.47 7.66 14.06
CA LEU A 272 -4.36 6.51 14.18
C LEU A 272 -5.82 6.92 13.90
N GLN A 273 -6.48 6.18 13.02
CA GLN A 273 -7.86 6.45 12.62
C GLN A 273 -8.76 5.22 12.69
N ALA A 274 -8.22 4.02 12.52
CA ALA A 274 -9.00 2.79 12.58
C ALA A 274 -8.25 1.67 13.31
N ILE A 275 -8.99 0.80 13.99
CA ILE A 275 -8.50 -0.41 14.64
C ILE A 275 -9.46 -1.53 14.29
N TYR A 276 -8.92 -2.64 13.84
CA TYR A 276 -9.70 -3.84 13.62
C TYR A 276 -9.07 -5.03 14.34
N PHE A 277 -9.92 -5.86 14.93
CA PHE A 277 -9.49 -7.08 15.60
C PHE A 277 -10.34 -8.28 15.18
N MET A 278 -9.71 -9.24 14.53
CA MET A 278 -10.30 -10.55 14.29
C MET A 278 -9.86 -11.50 15.41
N GLU A 279 -10.80 -11.91 16.26
CA GLU A 279 -10.54 -12.85 17.35
C GLU A 279 -10.68 -14.28 16.83
N GLY A 280 -9.61 -15.05 16.90
CA GLY A 280 -9.62 -16.50 16.70
C GLY A 280 -10.18 -17.21 17.92
N ILE A 281 -11.08 -18.16 17.71
CA ILE A 281 -11.79 -18.89 18.80
C ILE A 281 -11.58 -20.41 18.76
N GLU A 282 -10.61 -20.90 17.98
CA GLU A 282 -10.16 -22.30 18.02
C GLU A 282 -9.28 -22.58 19.23
#